data_1eb4bfe07c126f6b7121c94584e5a5c0
#
_entry.id   1eb4bfe07c126f6b7121c94584e5a5c0
#
_cell.length_a   1.000
_cell.length_b   1.000
_cell.length_c   1.000
_cell.angle_alpha   90.00
_cell.angle_beta   90.00
_cell.angle_gamma   90.00
#
_symmetry.space_group_name_H-M   'P 1'
#
loop_
_entity.id
_entity.type
_entity.pdbx_description
1 polymer ?
#
loop_
_entity_poly.entity_id
_entity_poly.type
_entity_poly.pdbx_seq_one_letter_code
_entity_poly.pdbx_strand_id
1 'polypeptide(L)'
;MSPITLEAALKEVTQERFCKGHHYKDVALTDEMVAQIVQVKSLVNMGFINTTITDEALQYLATLPKLKLLFLEDNKQVTGEGFKYFASKPIDHISLDGCPITDETLKIVLQVPRLKSLSLKRTRVTFEGLMAVAHYNKVNFYLDKSFTQEQIKAFEQAQRTSGKKKPAAPPSDDLSIVKQLLLDFFTAMTQWETFATKNDDTKEGDLLVREKCKALFQKYCTDKRRAGYRPEGISYSLDKGGTYGDHQIIDTETLTKNKIYLYTQDRHNCQFRFLIIRKEGEWRIDECQRHDGGWTKYGL
;
A
#
# COMPACT_ATOMS: atom_id res chain seq x y z
N MET A 1 -19.57 19.09 32.09
CA MET A 1 -20.20 17.75 32.21
C MET A 1 -21.21 17.79 33.33
N SER A 2 -22.41 17.30 33.07
CA SER A 2 -23.47 17.19 34.13
C SER A 2 -23.23 15.91 34.94
N PRO A 3 -23.50 15.92 36.26
CA PRO A 3 -23.47 14.69 37.05
C PRO A 3 -24.57 13.74 36.58
N ILE A 4 -24.24 12.46 36.47
CA ILE A 4 -25.22 11.38 36.23
C ILE A 4 -25.12 10.36 37.37
N THR A 5 -26.28 9.86 37.84
CA THR A 5 -26.26 8.76 38.81
C THR A 5 -26.12 7.42 38.11
N LEU A 6 -25.59 6.42 38.83
CA LEU A 6 -25.49 5.06 38.31
C LEU A 6 -26.84 4.50 37.90
N GLU A 7 -27.88 4.75 38.73
CA GLU A 7 -29.24 4.31 38.45
C GLU A 7 -29.79 4.90 37.15
N ALA A 8 -29.56 6.20 36.91
CA ALA A 8 -29.94 6.87 35.67
C ALA A 8 -29.23 6.26 34.49
N ALA A 9 -27.89 6.07 34.58
CA ALA A 9 -27.08 5.48 33.53
C ALA A 9 -27.52 4.04 33.18
N LEU A 10 -27.82 3.22 34.18
CA LEU A 10 -28.34 1.85 33.99
C LEU A 10 -29.71 1.85 33.36
N LYS A 11 -30.59 2.77 33.80
CA LYS A 11 -31.94 2.91 33.25
C LYS A 11 -31.91 3.24 31.76
N GLU A 12 -31.05 4.14 31.34
CA GLU A 12 -30.85 4.51 29.92
C GLU A 12 -30.50 3.28 29.09
N VAL A 13 -29.53 2.49 29.50
CA VAL A 13 -29.06 1.29 28.77
C VAL A 13 -30.09 0.16 28.77
N THR A 14 -30.92 0.03 29.82
CA THR A 14 -31.88 -1.08 29.96
C THR A 14 -33.25 -0.79 29.37
N GLN A 15 -33.64 0.48 29.25
CA GLN A 15 -34.97 0.86 28.74
C GLN A 15 -35.09 0.71 27.21
N GLU A 16 -34.01 0.75 26.49
CA GLU A 16 -34.00 0.59 25.03
C GLU A 16 -34.11 -0.89 24.64
N ARG A 17 -35.29 -1.47 24.73
CA ARG A 17 -35.58 -2.89 24.35
C ARG A 17 -35.14 -3.28 22.94
N PHE A 18 -34.89 -2.31 22.09
CA PHE A 18 -34.53 -2.52 20.68
C PHE A 18 -33.15 -1.95 20.27
N CYS A 19 -32.53 -1.10 21.09
CA CYS A 19 -31.21 -0.55 20.80
C CYS A 19 -30.10 -1.47 21.32
N LYS A 20 -29.30 -1.96 20.40
CA LYS A 20 -28.10 -2.73 20.72
C LYS A 20 -26.93 -1.83 21.16
N GLY A 21 -27.21 -0.58 21.57
CA GLY A 21 -26.17 0.38 21.93
C GLY A 21 -26.73 1.65 22.59
N HIS A 22 -25.88 2.34 23.32
CA HIS A 22 -26.16 3.62 23.96
C HIS A 22 -24.96 4.55 23.94
N HIS A 23 -25.19 5.87 23.88
CA HIS A 23 -24.16 6.90 23.87
C HIS A 23 -24.35 7.86 25.03
N TYR A 24 -23.43 7.86 25.97
CA TYR A 24 -23.31 8.85 27.03
C TYR A 24 -22.56 10.06 26.54
N LYS A 25 -23.13 11.24 26.67
CA LYS A 25 -22.54 12.48 26.18
C LYS A 25 -22.59 13.59 27.22
N ASP A 26 -21.44 14.29 27.38
CA ASP A 26 -21.31 15.46 28.26
C ASP A 26 -21.66 15.19 29.73
N VAL A 27 -21.46 13.95 30.17
CA VAL A 27 -21.79 13.51 31.56
C VAL A 27 -20.52 13.06 32.30
N ALA A 28 -20.52 13.28 33.61
CA ALA A 28 -19.47 12.79 34.50
C ALA A 28 -19.73 11.31 34.81
N LEU A 29 -19.18 10.42 34.01
CA LEU A 29 -19.35 8.98 34.11
C LEU A 29 -18.00 8.34 34.45
N THR A 30 -17.94 7.64 35.61
CA THR A 30 -16.69 7.04 36.09
C THR A 30 -16.47 5.62 35.57
N ASP A 31 -15.24 5.12 35.69
CA ASP A 31 -14.85 3.78 35.26
C ASP A 31 -15.66 2.69 36.04
N GLU A 32 -15.95 2.91 37.33
CA GLU A 32 -16.76 2.00 38.13
C GLU A 32 -18.23 1.93 37.64
N MET A 33 -18.76 3.06 37.13
CA MET A 33 -20.11 3.06 36.54
C MET A 33 -20.07 2.27 35.21
N VAL A 34 -19.02 2.35 34.43
CA VAL A 34 -18.84 1.51 33.22
C VAL A 34 -18.79 0.03 33.60
N ALA A 35 -18.12 -0.33 34.71
CA ALA A 35 -18.08 -1.72 35.22
C ALA A 35 -19.46 -2.29 35.48
N GLN A 36 -20.40 -1.44 35.90
CA GLN A 36 -21.82 -1.86 36.12
C GLN A 36 -22.61 -1.90 34.80
N ILE A 37 -22.42 -0.92 33.92
CA ILE A 37 -23.07 -0.84 32.60
C ILE A 37 -22.78 -2.08 31.76
N VAL A 38 -21.56 -2.59 31.79
CA VAL A 38 -21.15 -3.77 31.01
C VAL A 38 -21.77 -5.09 31.47
N GLN A 39 -22.53 -5.10 32.55
CA GLN A 39 -23.37 -6.24 32.94
C GLN A 39 -24.49 -6.48 31.93
N VAL A 40 -24.90 -5.47 31.16
CA VAL A 40 -25.83 -5.60 30.04
C VAL A 40 -25.09 -6.23 28.83
N LYS A 41 -25.02 -7.56 28.82
CA LYS A 41 -24.20 -8.34 27.85
C LYS A 41 -24.68 -8.29 26.39
N SER A 42 -25.83 -7.68 26.10
CA SER A 42 -26.39 -7.53 24.75
C SER A 42 -25.82 -6.37 23.98
N LEU A 43 -25.04 -5.48 24.60
CA LEU A 43 -24.52 -4.25 24.00
C LEU A 43 -23.56 -4.54 22.82
N VAL A 44 -23.82 -3.87 21.68
CA VAL A 44 -23.08 -4.00 20.45
C VAL A 44 -22.37 -2.69 20.07
N ASN A 45 -23.00 -1.55 20.46
CA ASN A 45 -22.54 -0.21 20.16
C ASN A 45 -22.51 0.59 21.47
N MET A 46 -21.36 1.18 21.80
CA MET A 46 -21.19 2.02 22.98
C MET A 46 -20.47 3.31 22.64
N GLY A 47 -21.02 4.40 23.14
CA GLY A 47 -20.42 5.72 23.03
C GLY A 47 -20.22 6.36 24.41
N PHE A 48 -19.03 6.91 24.62
CA PHE A 48 -18.67 7.73 25.77
C PHE A 48 -18.02 8.99 25.20
N ILE A 49 -18.80 10.06 25.08
CA ILE A 49 -18.39 11.29 24.39
C ILE A 49 -18.27 12.40 25.42
N ASN A 50 -17.08 12.98 25.56
CA ASN A 50 -16.81 14.00 26.56
C ASN A 50 -17.30 13.57 27.95
N THR A 51 -16.76 12.46 28.47
CA THR A 51 -17.05 11.89 29.79
C THR A 51 -15.80 11.94 30.68
N THR A 52 -15.86 11.38 31.88
CA THR A 52 -14.73 11.32 32.83
C THR A 52 -14.02 9.95 32.84
N ILE A 53 -14.36 9.05 31.91
CA ILE A 53 -13.72 7.73 31.83
C ILE A 53 -12.23 7.84 31.48
N THR A 54 -11.49 6.82 31.90
CA THR A 54 -10.06 6.66 31.64
C THR A 54 -9.77 5.39 30.82
N ASP A 55 -8.50 5.09 30.61
CA ASP A 55 -8.09 3.81 30.01
C ASP A 55 -8.50 2.57 30.84
N GLU A 56 -8.84 2.73 32.14
CA GLU A 56 -9.32 1.63 32.97
C GLU A 56 -10.74 1.18 32.57
N ALA A 57 -11.59 2.09 32.10
CA ALA A 57 -12.94 1.72 31.60
C ALA A 57 -12.81 0.71 30.43
N LEU A 58 -11.76 0.77 29.64
CA LEU A 58 -11.55 -0.10 28.47
C LEU A 58 -11.40 -1.57 28.88
N GLN A 59 -10.86 -1.86 30.06
CA GLN A 59 -10.77 -3.23 30.56
C GLN A 59 -12.21 -3.82 30.82
N TYR A 60 -13.13 -3.02 31.32
CA TYR A 60 -14.51 -3.46 31.53
C TYR A 60 -15.25 -3.61 30.21
N LEU A 61 -15.08 -2.65 29.26
CA LEU A 61 -15.69 -2.71 27.94
C LEU A 61 -15.21 -3.93 27.14
N ALA A 62 -13.96 -4.36 27.31
CA ALA A 62 -13.44 -5.56 26.68
C ALA A 62 -14.14 -6.86 27.16
N THR A 63 -14.88 -6.84 28.26
CA THR A 63 -15.67 -7.99 28.71
C THR A 63 -16.99 -8.18 27.96
N LEU A 64 -17.44 -7.17 27.18
CA LEU A 64 -18.68 -7.25 26.42
C LEU A 64 -18.53 -8.22 25.23
N PRO A 65 -19.32 -9.30 25.19
CA PRO A 65 -19.09 -10.35 24.17
C PRO A 65 -19.51 -9.94 22.76
N LYS A 66 -20.38 -8.94 22.62
CA LYS A 66 -20.98 -8.53 21.35
C LYS A 66 -20.58 -7.14 20.89
N LEU A 67 -19.72 -6.42 21.63
CA LEU A 67 -19.30 -5.06 21.30
C LEU A 67 -18.57 -5.05 19.95
N LYS A 68 -19.00 -4.15 19.05
CA LYS A 68 -18.43 -3.97 17.71
C LYS A 68 -18.11 -2.52 17.37
N LEU A 69 -18.84 -1.58 17.93
CA LEU A 69 -18.67 -0.16 17.67
C LEU A 69 -18.38 0.54 18.99
N LEU A 70 -17.29 1.28 19.07
CA LEU A 70 -16.85 1.98 20.27
C LEU A 70 -16.48 3.43 19.93
N PHE A 71 -17.19 4.38 20.53
CA PHE A 71 -16.99 5.81 20.35
C PHE A 71 -16.49 6.40 21.66
N LEU A 72 -15.29 6.96 21.67
CA LEU A 72 -14.61 7.50 22.85
C LEU A 72 -14.19 8.97 22.66
N GLU A 73 -15.01 9.71 21.93
CA GLU A 73 -14.67 11.06 21.49
C GLU A 73 -14.49 12.03 22.65
N ASP A 74 -13.50 12.93 22.53
CA ASP A 74 -13.20 14.03 23.45
C ASP A 74 -12.88 13.61 24.92
N ASN A 75 -12.55 12.35 25.20
CA ASN A 75 -12.13 11.88 26.50
C ASN A 75 -10.63 12.16 26.74
N LYS A 76 -10.32 13.13 27.60
CA LYS A 76 -8.94 13.60 27.81
C LYS A 76 -8.05 12.64 28.60
N GLN A 77 -8.64 11.64 29.25
CA GLN A 77 -7.94 10.62 30.04
C GLN A 77 -7.88 9.24 29.34
N VAL A 78 -8.43 9.14 28.12
CA VAL A 78 -8.28 7.95 27.26
C VAL A 78 -7.08 8.16 26.36
N THR A 79 -5.95 7.57 26.72
CA THR A 79 -4.67 7.72 26.00
C THR A 79 -4.47 6.65 24.92
N GLY A 80 -5.26 5.59 24.94
CA GLY A 80 -5.16 4.42 24.07
C GLY A 80 -4.43 3.22 24.66
N GLU A 81 -3.79 3.38 25.83
CA GLU A 81 -3.11 2.27 26.54
C GLU A 81 -4.09 1.14 26.93
N GLY A 82 -5.33 1.48 27.24
CA GLY A 82 -6.39 0.53 27.60
C GLY A 82 -6.78 -0.42 26.47
N PHE A 83 -6.42 -0.13 25.21
CA PHE A 83 -6.72 -1.04 24.09
C PHE A 83 -5.95 -2.36 24.14
N LYS A 84 -4.91 -2.47 24.97
CA LYS A 84 -4.25 -3.75 25.27
C LYS A 84 -5.22 -4.84 25.74
N TYR A 85 -6.32 -4.48 26.39
CA TYR A 85 -7.37 -5.41 26.83
C TYR A 85 -8.22 -5.95 25.68
N PHE A 86 -8.15 -5.32 24.50
CA PHE A 86 -8.87 -5.73 23.30
C PHE A 86 -8.06 -6.64 22.38
N ALA A 87 -6.85 -7.08 22.74
CA ALA A 87 -5.98 -7.89 21.90
C ALA A 87 -6.64 -9.20 21.36
N SER A 88 -7.65 -9.73 22.07
CA SER A 88 -8.44 -10.89 21.63
C SER A 88 -9.89 -10.55 21.26
N LYS A 89 -10.29 -9.28 21.31
CA LYS A 89 -11.66 -8.82 21.11
C LYS A 89 -11.84 -8.10 19.78
N PRO A 90 -12.57 -8.67 18.81
CA PRO A 90 -12.79 -8.01 17.53
C PRO A 90 -13.73 -6.83 17.67
N ILE A 91 -13.27 -5.66 17.26
CA ILE A 91 -14.05 -4.42 17.11
C ILE A 91 -14.03 -4.02 15.65
N ASP A 92 -15.19 -3.65 15.11
CA ASP A 92 -15.30 -3.23 13.71
C ASP A 92 -14.95 -1.74 13.53
N HIS A 93 -15.36 -0.89 14.49
CA HIS A 93 -15.15 0.56 14.45
C HIS A 93 -14.74 1.12 15.81
N ILE A 94 -13.74 1.99 15.80
CA ILE A 94 -13.31 2.78 16.95
C ILE A 94 -13.23 4.25 16.52
N SER A 95 -13.85 5.15 17.32
CA SER A 95 -13.65 6.60 17.23
C SER A 95 -12.89 7.09 18.45
N LEU A 96 -11.76 7.78 18.22
CA LEU A 96 -10.90 8.37 19.25
C LEU A 96 -10.71 9.88 19.02
N ASP A 97 -11.66 10.51 18.32
CA ASP A 97 -11.59 11.92 17.98
C ASP A 97 -11.42 12.77 19.24
N GLY A 98 -10.41 13.65 19.24
CA GLY A 98 -10.14 14.54 20.39
C GLY A 98 -9.53 13.86 21.61
N CYS A 99 -9.21 12.57 21.57
CA CYS A 99 -8.43 11.87 22.60
C CYS A 99 -6.93 12.13 22.42
N PRO A 100 -6.11 12.07 23.50
CA PRO A 100 -4.67 12.34 23.43
C PRO A 100 -3.85 11.13 22.90
N ILE A 101 -4.32 10.49 21.83
CA ILE A 101 -3.65 9.36 21.18
C ILE A 101 -2.33 9.83 20.56
N THR A 102 -1.25 9.12 20.85
CA THR A 102 0.10 9.35 20.29
C THR A 102 0.46 8.26 19.25
N ASP A 103 1.60 8.42 18.60
CA ASP A 103 2.12 7.44 17.64
C ASP A 103 2.39 6.07 18.29
N GLU A 104 2.81 6.06 19.57
CA GLU A 104 3.06 4.84 20.34
C GLU A 104 1.75 4.14 20.67
N THR A 105 0.75 4.89 21.20
CA THR A 105 -0.53 4.28 21.60
C THR A 105 -1.38 3.91 20.39
N LEU A 106 -1.21 4.57 19.24
CA LEU A 106 -1.82 4.16 17.97
C LEU A 106 -1.44 2.70 17.59
N LYS A 107 -0.19 2.31 17.84
CA LYS A 107 0.25 0.92 17.60
C LYS A 107 -0.48 -0.10 18.49
N ILE A 108 -0.84 0.30 19.71
CA ILE A 108 -1.63 -0.55 20.62
C ILE A 108 -3.07 -0.67 20.12
N VAL A 109 -3.70 0.46 19.74
CA VAL A 109 -5.06 0.48 19.18
C VAL A 109 -5.17 -0.43 17.94
N LEU A 110 -4.16 -0.41 17.07
CA LEU A 110 -4.15 -1.20 15.84
C LEU A 110 -3.94 -2.71 16.05
N GLN A 111 -3.62 -3.16 17.27
CA GLN A 111 -3.60 -4.59 17.62
C GLN A 111 -5.00 -5.17 17.82
N VAL A 112 -6.04 -4.33 17.89
CA VAL A 112 -7.44 -4.78 18.00
C VAL A 112 -7.81 -5.61 16.77
N PRO A 113 -8.22 -6.89 16.95
CA PRO A 113 -8.50 -7.76 15.82
C PRO A 113 -9.71 -7.29 15.01
N ARG A 114 -9.62 -7.47 13.68
CA ARG A 114 -10.70 -7.20 12.72
C ARG A 114 -11.17 -5.75 12.65
N LEU A 115 -10.38 -4.81 13.16
CA LEU A 115 -10.67 -3.38 13.03
C LEU A 115 -10.80 -3.01 11.54
N LYS A 116 -11.94 -2.41 11.18
CA LYS A 116 -12.26 -1.99 9.81
C LYS A 116 -12.12 -0.48 9.64
N SER A 117 -12.39 0.28 10.69
CA SER A 117 -12.32 1.73 10.65
C SER A 117 -11.89 2.35 11.97
N LEU A 118 -11.07 3.38 11.89
CA LEU A 118 -10.50 4.10 13.02
C LEU A 118 -10.56 5.61 12.75
N SER A 119 -11.23 6.36 13.61
CA SER A 119 -11.25 7.82 13.58
C SER A 119 -10.23 8.41 14.54
N LEU A 120 -9.36 9.31 14.05
CA LEU A 120 -8.23 9.91 14.76
C LEU A 120 -8.21 11.44 14.64
N LYS A 121 -9.34 12.09 14.41
CA LYS A 121 -9.40 13.53 14.26
C LYS A 121 -9.04 14.22 15.58
N ARG A 122 -8.28 15.31 15.50
CA ARG A 122 -7.90 16.11 16.68
C ARG A 122 -7.14 15.28 17.73
N THR A 123 -6.36 14.27 17.31
CA THR A 123 -5.46 13.49 18.18
C THR A 123 -4.02 14.09 18.14
N ARG A 124 -3.08 13.45 18.83
CA ARG A 124 -1.65 13.80 18.80
C ARG A 124 -0.83 12.93 17.86
N VAL A 125 -1.50 12.17 16.98
CA VAL A 125 -0.83 11.33 15.99
C VAL A 125 -0.16 12.22 14.96
N THR A 126 1.11 11.93 14.65
CA THR A 126 1.89 12.65 13.65
C THR A 126 1.77 12.01 12.27
N PHE A 127 2.25 12.71 11.23
CA PHE A 127 2.31 12.13 9.90
C PHE A 127 3.29 10.96 9.84
N GLU A 128 4.41 11.03 10.55
CA GLU A 128 5.38 9.94 10.69
C GLU A 128 4.76 8.72 11.36
N GLY A 129 3.95 8.93 12.41
CA GLY A 129 3.20 7.87 13.08
C GLY A 129 2.20 7.18 12.14
N LEU A 130 1.47 7.96 11.32
CA LEU A 130 0.59 7.40 10.29
C LEU A 130 1.36 6.57 9.26
N MET A 131 2.47 7.09 8.75
CA MET A 131 3.29 6.38 7.77
C MET A 131 3.85 5.07 8.33
N ALA A 132 4.23 5.04 9.62
CA ALA A 132 4.72 3.83 10.28
C ALA A 132 3.66 2.71 10.33
N VAL A 133 2.37 3.06 10.34
CA VAL A 133 1.24 2.12 10.41
C VAL A 133 0.52 1.93 9.07
N ALA A 134 1.05 2.42 7.97
CA ALA A 134 0.43 2.28 6.65
C ALA A 134 0.24 0.81 6.20
N HIS A 135 0.96 -0.14 6.81
CA HIS A 135 0.80 -1.56 6.54
C HIS A 135 -0.54 -2.15 7.06
N TYR A 136 -1.27 -1.44 7.94
CA TYR A 136 -2.66 -1.78 8.32
C TYR A 136 -3.65 -1.35 7.23
N ASN A 137 -3.44 -1.82 6.01
CA ASN A 137 -4.16 -1.41 4.80
C ASN A 137 -5.61 -1.89 4.68
N LYS A 138 -6.08 -2.68 5.65
CA LYS A 138 -7.49 -3.10 5.77
C LYS A 138 -8.30 -2.19 6.69
N VAL A 139 -7.65 -1.22 7.35
CA VAL A 139 -8.27 -0.25 8.23
C VAL A 139 -8.49 1.06 7.48
N ASN A 140 -9.73 1.53 7.46
CA ASN A 140 -10.06 2.86 6.94
C ASN A 140 -9.81 3.90 8.04
N PHE A 141 -8.89 4.83 7.82
CA PHE A 141 -8.57 5.91 8.75
C PHE A 141 -9.39 7.16 8.40
N TYR A 142 -10.06 7.72 9.41
CA TYR A 142 -10.74 9.01 9.30
C TYR A 142 -9.86 10.08 9.97
N LEU A 143 -9.31 10.95 9.16
CA LEU A 143 -8.38 12.02 9.55
C LEU A 143 -9.06 13.38 9.38
N ASP A 144 -8.52 14.42 9.97
CA ASP A 144 -9.02 15.79 9.83
C ASP A 144 -7.98 16.73 9.18
N LYS A 145 -8.24 18.04 9.28
CA LYS A 145 -7.40 19.09 8.70
C LYS A 145 -6.04 19.25 9.38
N SER A 146 -5.70 18.49 10.42
CA SER A 146 -4.36 18.45 10.99
C SER A 146 -3.34 17.87 10.00
N PHE A 147 -3.81 17.11 9.02
CA PHE A 147 -3.02 16.58 7.91
C PHE A 147 -3.35 17.30 6.61
N THR A 148 -2.33 17.66 5.83
CA THR A 148 -2.55 18.26 4.51
C THR A 148 -3.10 17.23 3.52
N GLN A 149 -3.70 17.71 2.42
CA GLN A 149 -4.22 16.82 1.37
C GLN A 149 -3.11 15.96 0.74
N GLU A 150 -1.89 16.51 0.63
CA GLU A 150 -0.72 15.78 0.15
C GLU A 150 -0.34 14.65 1.11
N GLN A 151 -0.33 14.91 2.42
CA GLN A 151 -0.04 13.91 3.45
C GLN A 151 -1.07 12.78 3.45
N ILE A 152 -2.37 13.12 3.34
CA ILE A 152 -3.45 12.13 3.27
C ILE A 152 -3.28 11.24 2.03
N LYS A 153 -3.03 11.85 0.85
CA LYS A 153 -2.78 11.10 -0.39
C LYS A 153 -1.55 10.22 -0.30
N ALA A 154 -0.46 10.72 0.30
CA ALA A 154 0.76 9.94 0.49
C ALA A 154 0.52 8.72 1.42
N PHE A 155 -0.23 8.89 2.50
CA PHE A 155 -0.62 7.82 3.40
C PHE A 155 -1.51 6.77 2.70
N GLU A 156 -2.55 7.19 1.98
CA GLU A 156 -3.41 6.28 1.20
C GLU A 156 -2.61 5.49 0.15
N GLN A 157 -1.67 6.15 -0.52
CA GLN A 157 -0.75 5.50 -1.45
C GLN A 157 0.12 4.45 -0.72
N ALA A 158 0.68 4.78 0.43
CA ALA A 158 1.46 3.87 1.25
C ALA A 158 0.62 2.66 1.69
N GLN A 159 -0.65 2.86 2.10
CA GLN A 159 -1.56 1.78 2.44
C GLN A 159 -1.83 0.84 1.24
N ARG A 160 -2.07 1.39 0.05
CA ARG A 160 -2.29 0.60 -1.19
C ARG A 160 -1.08 -0.23 -1.59
N THR A 161 0.12 0.27 -1.32
CA THR A 161 1.37 -0.41 -1.66
C THR A 161 1.83 -1.41 -0.60
N SER A 162 1.56 -1.15 0.68
CA SER A 162 1.96 -2.02 1.80
C SER A 162 1.21 -3.36 1.84
N GLY A 163 0.00 -3.44 1.26
CA GLY A 163 -0.74 -4.70 1.12
C GLY A 163 -0.21 -5.63 0.04
N LYS A 164 0.54 -5.12 -0.86
CA LYS A 164 1.42 -5.92 -1.69
C LYS A 164 2.62 -6.26 -0.81
N LYS A 165 2.75 -7.52 -0.34
CA LYS A 165 4.02 -8.00 0.23
C LYS A 165 5.11 -7.43 -0.67
N LYS A 166 5.98 -6.55 -0.12
CA LYS A 166 7.19 -6.18 -0.86
C LYS A 166 7.84 -7.53 -1.16
N PRO A 167 7.93 -7.94 -2.42
CA PRO A 167 8.52 -9.23 -2.74
C PRO A 167 9.87 -9.23 -2.05
N ALA A 168 10.25 -10.36 -1.43
CA ALA A 168 11.60 -10.50 -0.89
C ALA A 168 12.55 -9.99 -1.96
N ALA A 169 13.42 -9.05 -1.60
CA ALA A 169 14.40 -8.53 -2.54
C ALA A 169 15.08 -9.75 -3.18
N PRO A 170 15.21 -9.80 -4.52
CA PRO A 170 15.95 -10.88 -5.15
C PRO A 170 17.32 -10.94 -4.50
N PRO A 171 17.94 -12.11 -4.40
CA PRO A 171 19.34 -12.19 -3.99
C PRO A 171 20.14 -11.09 -4.73
N SER A 172 21.09 -10.46 -4.08
CA SER A 172 21.91 -9.39 -4.67
C SER A 172 22.47 -9.78 -6.04
N ASP A 173 22.80 -11.05 -6.22
CA ASP A 173 23.31 -11.66 -7.42
C ASP A 173 22.26 -11.63 -8.57
N ASP A 174 21.01 -11.98 -8.31
CA ASP A 174 19.93 -11.94 -9.31
C ASP A 174 19.71 -10.52 -9.87
N LEU A 175 19.78 -9.49 -9.03
CA LEU A 175 19.60 -8.10 -9.49
C LEU A 175 20.76 -7.65 -10.40
N SER A 176 21.99 -8.06 -10.09
CA SER A 176 23.16 -7.79 -10.92
C SER A 176 23.04 -8.50 -12.28
N ILE A 177 22.61 -9.77 -12.28
CA ILE A 177 22.36 -10.56 -13.50
C ILE A 177 21.30 -9.89 -14.38
N VAL A 178 20.18 -9.45 -13.79
CA VAL A 178 19.06 -8.83 -14.53
C VAL A 178 19.46 -7.48 -15.13
N LYS A 179 20.23 -6.67 -14.41
CA LYS A 179 20.77 -5.41 -14.94
C LYS A 179 21.72 -5.65 -16.09
N GLN A 180 22.64 -6.61 -15.93
CA GLN A 180 23.59 -6.96 -16.97
C GLN A 180 22.89 -7.51 -18.22
N LEU A 181 21.89 -8.38 -18.06
CA LEU A 181 21.07 -8.89 -19.16
C LEU A 181 20.46 -7.76 -20.01
N LEU A 182 19.92 -6.72 -19.36
CA LEU A 182 19.31 -5.59 -20.07
C LEU A 182 20.37 -4.73 -20.80
N LEU A 183 21.51 -4.49 -20.16
CA LEU A 183 22.63 -3.75 -20.78
C LEU A 183 23.22 -4.51 -21.98
N ASP A 184 23.37 -5.83 -21.88
CA ASP A 184 23.83 -6.70 -22.96
C ASP A 184 22.83 -6.67 -24.13
N PHE A 185 21.53 -6.69 -23.84
CA PHE A 185 20.48 -6.55 -24.85
C PHE A 185 20.58 -5.18 -25.56
N PHE A 186 20.74 -4.07 -24.83
CA PHE A 186 20.89 -2.75 -25.44
C PHE A 186 22.11 -2.68 -26.35
N THR A 187 23.24 -3.22 -25.90
CA THR A 187 24.46 -3.30 -26.66
C THR A 187 24.29 -4.11 -27.98
N ALA A 188 23.65 -5.28 -27.83
CA ALA A 188 23.40 -6.16 -28.97
C ALA A 188 22.41 -5.54 -29.98
N MET A 189 21.39 -4.83 -29.49
CA MET A 189 20.44 -4.10 -30.36
C MET A 189 21.13 -2.96 -31.11
N THR A 190 21.96 -2.17 -30.45
CA THR A 190 22.73 -1.09 -31.10
C THR A 190 23.66 -1.61 -32.19
N GLN A 191 24.32 -2.75 -31.91
CA GLN A 191 25.17 -3.42 -32.93
C GLN A 191 24.33 -3.94 -34.09
N TRP A 192 23.17 -4.52 -33.82
CA TRP A 192 22.27 -4.99 -34.87
C TRP A 192 21.71 -3.83 -35.71
N GLU A 193 21.31 -2.72 -35.10
CA GLU A 193 20.85 -1.53 -35.83
C GLU A 193 21.93 -0.97 -36.75
N THR A 194 23.19 -0.91 -36.25
CA THR A 194 24.33 -0.51 -37.06
C THR A 194 24.60 -1.47 -38.23
N PHE A 195 24.36 -2.77 -38.01
CA PHE A 195 24.47 -3.78 -39.08
C PHE A 195 23.32 -3.63 -40.08
N ALA A 196 22.09 -3.44 -39.61
CA ALA A 196 20.89 -3.29 -40.43
C ALA A 196 21.04 -2.10 -41.42
N THR A 197 21.43 -0.92 -40.89
CA THR A 197 21.64 0.28 -41.73
C THR A 197 22.64 0.12 -42.86
N LYS A 198 23.48 -0.91 -42.84
CA LYS A 198 24.49 -1.17 -43.85
C LYS A 198 24.11 -2.28 -44.82
N ASN A 199 23.07 -3.04 -44.54
CA ASN A 199 22.78 -4.29 -45.25
C ASN A 199 21.31 -4.46 -45.67
N ASP A 200 20.42 -3.49 -45.49
CA ASP A 200 19.01 -3.62 -45.84
C ASP A 200 18.65 -3.18 -47.28
N ASP A 201 19.62 -2.72 -48.05
CA ASP A 201 19.39 -2.23 -49.43
C ASP A 201 19.13 -3.36 -50.46
N THR A 202 19.29 -4.63 -50.05
CA THR A 202 19.06 -5.78 -50.92
C THR A 202 18.11 -6.81 -50.27
N LYS A 203 17.43 -7.62 -51.10
CA LYS A 203 16.55 -8.69 -50.58
C LYS A 203 17.30 -9.71 -49.72
N GLU A 204 18.52 -10.05 -50.09
CA GLU A 204 19.37 -10.99 -49.33
C GLU A 204 19.85 -10.34 -48.04
N GLY A 205 20.20 -9.07 -48.08
CA GLY A 205 20.57 -8.28 -46.90
C GLY A 205 19.40 -8.14 -45.91
N ASP A 206 18.19 -7.85 -46.41
CA ASP A 206 16.99 -7.77 -45.57
C ASP A 206 16.69 -9.11 -44.87
N LEU A 207 16.82 -10.25 -45.55
CA LEU A 207 16.68 -11.57 -44.96
C LEU A 207 17.68 -11.80 -43.81
N LEU A 208 18.95 -11.48 -44.04
CA LEU A 208 20.02 -11.62 -43.07
C LEU A 208 19.81 -10.70 -41.84
N VAL A 209 19.35 -9.47 -42.07
CA VAL A 209 19.00 -8.51 -41.00
C VAL A 209 17.88 -9.06 -40.11
N ARG A 210 16.82 -9.67 -40.72
CA ARG A 210 15.72 -10.32 -39.99
C ARG A 210 16.16 -11.53 -39.19
N GLU A 211 16.97 -12.40 -39.77
CA GLU A 211 17.50 -13.59 -39.11
C GLU A 211 18.31 -13.21 -37.86
N LYS A 212 19.21 -12.23 -37.99
CA LYS A 212 20.01 -11.73 -36.87
C LYS A 212 19.15 -11.09 -35.78
N CYS A 213 18.11 -10.33 -36.13
CA CYS A 213 17.16 -9.77 -35.17
C CYS A 213 16.42 -10.89 -34.42
N LYS A 214 15.93 -11.88 -35.13
CA LYS A 214 15.23 -13.03 -34.55
C LYS A 214 16.13 -13.82 -33.58
N ALA A 215 17.37 -14.07 -33.96
CA ALA A 215 18.34 -14.74 -33.09
C ALA A 215 18.63 -13.94 -31.81
N LEU A 216 18.72 -12.60 -31.91
CA LEU A 216 18.89 -11.70 -30.76
C LEU A 216 17.70 -11.76 -29.82
N PHE A 217 16.45 -11.71 -30.32
CA PHE A 217 15.26 -11.83 -29.51
C PHE A 217 15.14 -13.22 -28.86
N GLN A 218 15.50 -14.28 -29.54
CA GLN A 218 15.57 -15.63 -28.97
C GLN A 218 16.56 -15.72 -27.82
N LYS A 219 17.65 -15.02 -27.90
CA LYS A 219 18.69 -14.99 -26.86
C LYS A 219 18.26 -14.22 -25.59
N TYR A 220 17.63 -13.05 -25.73
CA TYR A 220 17.40 -12.13 -24.62
C TYR A 220 15.96 -12.05 -24.16
N CYS A 221 15.00 -12.40 -25.02
CA CYS A 221 13.57 -12.18 -24.74
C CYS A 221 12.81 -13.49 -24.55
N THR A 222 11.60 -13.40 -23.97
CA THR A 222 10.65 -14.52 -23.93
C THR A 222 10.03 -14.77 -25.31
N ASP A 223 9.48 -15.98 -25.53
CA ASP A 223 8.80 -16.39 -26.79
C ASP A 223 7.42 -15.72 -26.97
N LYS A 224 7.07 -14.80 -26.10
CA LYS A 224 5.77 -14.10 -26.13
C LYS A 224 5.63 -13.31 -27.44
N ARG A 225 4.51 -13.50 -28.15
CA ARG A 225 4.15 -12.66 -29.28
C ARG A 225 3.98 -11.21 -28.80
N ARG A 226 4.72 -10.28 -29.39
CA ARG A 226 4.71 -8.87 -29.06
C ARG A 226 3.88 -8.09 -30.07
N ALA A 227 3.04 -7.17 -29.58
CA ALA A 227 2.43 -6.18 -30.44
C ALA A 227 3.53 -5.15 -30.79
N GLY A 228 4.04 -5.18 -32.01
CA GLY A 228 5.09 -4.28 -32.43
C GLY A 228 5.89 -4.84 -33.59
N TYR A 229 6.92 -4.12 -33.99
CA TYR A 229 7.62 -4.35 -35.25
C TYR A 229 8.70 -5.44 -35.18
N ARG A 230 9.21 -5.79 -34.01
CA ARG A 230 10.35 -6.73 -33.89
C ARG A 230 9.92 -8.01 -33.16
N PRO A 231 10.43 -9.17 -33.54
CA PRO A 231 11.36 -9.47 -34.66
C PRO A 231 10.66 -9.66 -36.00
N GLU A 232 9.33 -9.52 -36.11
CA GLU A 232 8.58 -9.78 -37.34
C GLU A 232 8.62 -8.60 -38.32
N GLY A 233 8.70 -7.37 -37.82
CA GLY A 233 8.93 -6.15 -38.61
C GLY A 233 10.30 -5.54 -38.35
N ILE A 234 10.91 -4.93 -39.38
CA ILE A 234 12.14 -4.20 -39.20
C ILE A 234 11.83 -2.74 -38.97
N SER A 235 12.24 -2.22 -37.82
CA SER A 235 12.31 -0.80 -37.52
C SER A 235 13.58 -0.54 -36.72
N TYR A 236 14.41 0.38 -37.16
CA TYR A 236 15.62 0.78 -36.45
C TYR A 236 15.84 2.28 -36.58
N SER A 237 16.55 2.86 -35.61
CA SER A 237 16.88 4.28 -35.62
C SER A 237 18.14 4.52 -36.45
N LEU A 238 18.08 5.56 -37.29
CA LEU A 238 19.26 6.06 -38.04
C LEU A 238 20.10 7.02 -37.19
N ASP A 239 19.64 7.40 -36.01
CA ASP A 239 20.36 8.28 -35.11
C ASP A 239 21.62 7.62 -34.54
N LYS A 240 22.64 8.42 -34.25
CA LYS A 240 23.84 7.95 -33.56
C LYS A 240 23.49 7.31 -32.22
N GLY A 241 23.83 6.04 -32.02
CA GLY A 241 23.54 5.26 -30.81
C GLY A 241 22.36 4.32 -30.93
N GLY A 242 21.55 4.41 -32.01
CA GLY A 242 20.38 3.53 -32.19
C GLY A 242 19.26 3.82 -31.22
N THR A 243 18.30 2.88 -31.11
CA THR A 243 17.12 3.01 -30.27
C THR A 243 17.44 2.91 -28.78
N TYR A 244 18.47 2.14 -28.39
CA TYR A 244 18.76 1.81 -26.98
C TYR A 244 20.12 2.25 -26.47
N GLY A 245 20.99 2.80 -27.34
CA GLY A 245 22.41 3.08 -27.02
C GLY A 245 22.63 4.07 -25.87
N ASP A 246 21.65 4.92 -25.61
CA ASP A 246 21.72 5.98 -24.59
C ASP A 246 20.87 5.70 -23.34
N HIS A 247 20.23 4.54 -23.27
CA HIS A 247 19.40 4.19 -22.10
C HIS A 247 20.25 3.96 -20.86
N GLN A 248 19.89 4.62 -19.77
CA GLN A 248 20.46 4.42 -18.44
C GLN A 248 19.45 3.78 -17.52
N ILE A 249 19.86 2.78 -16.73
CA ILE A 249 19.00 2.20 -15.68
C ILE A 249 18.96 3.18 -14.53
N ILE A 250 17.75 3.71 -14.22
CA ILE A 250 17.54 4.73 -13.20
C ILE A 250 16.91 4.17 -11.91
N ASP A 251 16.16 3.07 -12.00
CA ASP A 251 15.50 2.45 -10.84
C ASP A 251 15.17 0.97 -11.08
N THR A 252 14.82 0.25 -10.02
CA THR A 252 14.45 -1.17 -10.04
C THR A 252 13.28 -1.45 -9.12
N GLU A 253 12.30 -2.22 -9.59
CA GLU A 253 11.15 -2.66 -8.79
C GLU A 253 11.01 -4.18 -8.86
N THR A 254 11.16 -4.86 -7.73
CA THR A 254 10.92 -6.29 -7.65
C THR A 254 9.44 -6.56 -7.41
N LEU A 255 8.79 -7.21 -8.37
CA LEU A 255 7.38 -7.61 -8.26
C LEU A 255 7.21 -8.94 -7.55
N THR A 256 8.05 -9.92 -7.88
CA THR A 256 8.11 -11.25 -7.26
C THR A 256 9.54 -11.78 -7.34
N LYS A 257 9.82 -12.92 -6.70
CA LYS A 257 11.13 -13.61 -6.85
C LYS A 257 11.53 -13.92 -8.29
N ASN A 258 10.57 -13.93 -9.22
CA ASN A 258 10.76 -14.26 -10.64
C ASN A 258 10.35 -13.11 -11.58
N LYS A 259 10.06 -11.90 -11.08
CA LYS A 259 9.62 -10.75 -11.90
C LYS A 259 10.18 -9.44 -11.36
N ILE A 260 10.89 -8.71 -12.21
CA ILE A 260 11.54 -7.44 -11.88
C ILE A 260 11.22 -6.43 -12.99
N TYR A 261 10.86 -5.20 -12.62
CA TYR A 261 10.93 -4.06 -13.52
C TYR A 261 12.30 -3.38 -13.40
N LEU A 262 12.94 -3.10 -14.52
CA LEU A 262 14.02 -2.13 -14.63
C LEU A 262 13.50 -0.87 -15.33
N TYR A 263 13.66 0.25 -14.65
CA TYR A 263 13.30 1.56 -15.20
C TYR A 263 14.51 2.17 -15.86
N THR A 264 14.34 2.68 -17.08
CA THR A 264 15.40 3.32 -17.83
C THR A 264 14.96 4.69 -18.34
N GLN A 265 15.93 5.51 -18.65
CA GLN A 265 15.73 6.83 -19.24
C GLN A 265 16.69 7.00 -20.42
N ASP A 266 16.18 7.52 -21.54
CA ASP A 266 17.00 7.87 -22.71
C ASP A 266 17.55 9.30 -22.62
N ARG A 267 18.35 9.70 -23.60
CA ARG A 267 18.93 11.05 -23.72
C ARG A 267 17.88 12.18 -23.84
N HIS A 268 16.65 11.86 -24.22
CA HIS A 268 15.54 12.81 -24.35
C HIS A 268 14.68 12.88 -23.10
N ASN A 269 15.13 12.29 -21.99
CA ASN A 269 14.40 12.15 -20.72
C ASN A 269 13.10 11.33 -20.84
N CYS A 270 12.92 10.57 -21.92
CA CYS A 270 11.81 9.62 -22.02
C CYS A 270 12.06 8.45 -21.08
N GLN A 271 11.05 8.10 -20.29
CA GLN A 271 11.14 7.00 -19.34
C GLN A 271 10.53 5.72 -19.91
N PHE A 272 11.22 4.61 -19.68
CA PHE A 272 10.78 3.28 -20.05
C PHE A 272 10.90 2.34 -18.86
N ARG A 273 10.13 1.25 -18.87
CA ARG A 273 10.36 0.14 -17.96
C ARG A 273 10.30 -1.18 -18.69
N PHE A 274 11.21 -2.05 -18.34
CA PHE A 274 11.36 -3.39 -18.91
C PHE A 274 10.94 -4.41 -17.88
N LEU A 275 9.93 -5.22 -18.19
CA LEU A 275 9.57 -6.38 -17.38
C LEU A 275 10.53 -7.51 -17.72
N ILE A 276 11.27 -7.98 -16.72
CA ILE A 276 12.18 -9.11 -16.84
C ILE A 276 11.63 -10.22 -15.94
N ILE A 277 11.48 -11.40 -16.53
CA ILE A 277 10.92 -12.57 -15.83
C ILE A 277 11.91 -13.73 -15.85
N ARG A 278 11.86 -14.55 -14.79
CA ARG A 278 12.61 -15.81 -14.72
C ARG A 278 11.72 -16.94 -15.18
N LYS A 279 12.11 -17.59 -16.28
CA LYS A 279 11.44 -18.74 -16.87
C LYS A 279 12.44 -19.87 -17.03
N GLU A 280 12.11 -21.07 -16.53
CA GLU A 280 12.99 -22.24 -16.64
C GLU A 280 14.41 -22.03 -16.07
N GLY A 281 14.51 -21.20 -15.02
CA GLY A 281 15.77 -20.87 -14.36
C GLY A 281 16.52 -19.67 -14.95
N GLU A 282 16.17 -19.20 -16.14
CA GLU A 282 16.84 -18.12 -16.84
C GLU A 282 16.02 -16.80 -16.82
N TRP A 283 16.72 -15.68 -16.70
CA TRP A 283 16.12 -14.36 -16.82
C TRP A 283 15.95 -13.95 -18.28
N ARG A 284 14.77 -13.45 -18.64
CA ARG A 284 14.40 -13.04 -20.00
C ARG A 284 13.59 -11.75 -19.98
N ILE A 285 13.77 -10.89 -20.98
CA ILE A 285 12.96 -9.68 -21.17
C ILE A 285 11.59 -10.08 -21.73
N ASP A 286 10.51 -9.73 -21.00
CA ASP A 286 9.13 -10.09 -21.36
C ASP A 286 8.40 -8.93 -22.06
N GLU A 287 8.54 -7.70 -21.55
CA GLU A 287 7.77 -6.56 -22.03
C GLU A 287 8.56 -5.26 -21.85
N CYS A 288 8.34 -4.30 -22.75
CA CYS A 288 8.74 -2.92 -22.59
C CYS A 288 7.50 -2.01 -22.52
N GLN A 289 7.54 -1.01 -21.69
CA GLN A 289 6.52 0.04 -21.59
C GLN A 289 7.20 1.41 -21.58
N ARG A 290 6.55 2.40 -22.22
CA ARG A 290 6.97 3.81 -22.20
C ARG A 290 6.03 4.60 -21.29
N HIS A 291 6.57 5.57 -20.58
CA HIS A 291 5.80 6.49 -19.77
C HIS A 291 5.35 7.69 -20.62
N ASP A 292 4.01 7.84 -20.79
CA ASP A 292 3.42 8.96 -21.51
C ASP A 292 2.07 9.31 -20.82
N GLY A 293 2.15 10.06 -19.72
CA GLY A 293 1.01 10.28 -18.81
C GLY A 293 0.54 9.03 -18.04
N GLY A 294 1.15 7.88 -18.31
CA GLY A 294 0.95 6.56 -17.73
C GLY A 294 1.80 5.51 -18.46
N TRP A 295 1.90 4.29 -17.91
CA TRP A 295 2.68 3.22 -18.54
C TRP A 295 1.89 2.55 -19.66
N THR A 296 2.31 2.72 -20.90
CA THR A 296 1.72 2.12 -22.09
C THR A 296 2.68 1.10 -22.71
N LYS A 297 2.12 0.02 -23.31
CA LYS A 297 2.96 -0.97 -24.01
C LYS A 297 3.72 -0.31 -25.14
N TYR A 298 5.01 -0.62 -25.20
CA TYR A 298 5.92 -0.15 -26.22
C TYR A 298 6.59 -1.35 -26.92
N GLY A 299 6.88 -1.21 -28.22
CA GLY A 299 7.58 -2.25 -28.95
C GLY A 299 9.03 -2.39 -28.47
N LEU A 300 9.52 -3.64 -28.37
CA LEU A 300 10.94 -3.92 -28.14
C LEU A 300 11.71 -3.82 -29.45
#